data_c8c8449e6089b33f5a3a2c9c61a1a4e2
#
_entry.id   c8c8449e6089b33f5a3a2c9c61a1a4e2
#
_cell.length_a   1.000
_cell.length_b   1.000
_cell.length_c   1.000
_cell.angle_alpha   90.00
_cell.angle_beta   90.00
_cell.angle_gamma   90.00
#
_symmetry.space_group_name_H-M   'P 1'
#
loop_
_entity.id
_entity.type
_entity.pdbx_description
1 polymer ?
#
loop_
_entity_poly.entity_id
_entity_poly.type
_entity_poly.pdbx_seq_one_letter_code
_entity_poly.pdbx_strand_id
1 'polypeptide(L)'
;MAAAEPATGHAPVMLSAGEASGDLHGGMLCRALHEMEPGVRLVGMGGGHMRAAGMDVVVDPTEHAAVGTSEAVGRIPALYRAYRALGARLDAERPRALVLIDFPEFNLRLARRARRAGVPVVYFIPPQLWAWRQGRVRQMARRVSRVLAVFPFEPALYERAGVPVEFVGHPLLDVLPLDLTRDEARRRLPADPGHSLIALLPGSRREEVERLLPPMLEAARRLAAADGRRRFVLGLAPTVPLEQVQAHLRHGGPGPAIEIVAGQTYEVMAAADALLIASGTATLEAALLGTPMVLCYRVSRTTEVIARLLARVRWIGLPNLVSGRLVVPELIQAQVTGERLAAEATRLLDNPVAATAQRAALKELRARLGEPGVGRRAARAVLATARAAPATASWSRAGSAASASSRCAAPPREGAARPCVSSRGCSGRGARWWSFRTAPPARVRSSRRA
;
A
#
# COMPACT_ATOMS: atom_id res chain seq x y z
N MET A 1 9.24 31.13 -40.81
CA MET A 1 8.70 30.12 -39.89
C MET A 1 9.39 28.80 -40.23
N ALA A 2 10.46 28.47 -39.50
CA ALA A 2 11.16 27.20 -39.66
C ALA A 2 10.35 26.10 -38.97
N ALA A 3 9.98 25.08 -39.69
CA ALA A 3 9.35 23.87 -39.15
C ALA A 3 10.39 23.19 -38.24
N ALA A 4 10.03 22.99 -37.01
CA ALA A 4 10.85 22.22 -36.07
C ALA A 4 10.96 20.79 -36.62
N GLU A 5 12.17 20.34 -36.87
CA GLU A 5 12.47 18.95 -37.22
C GLU A 5 11.92 18.02 -36.12
N PRO A 6 11.26 16.90 -36.47
CA PRO A 6 10.85 15.91 -35.48
C PRO A 6 12.11 15.32 -34.88
N ALA A 7 12.32 15.57 -33.59
CA ALA A 7 13.37 14.92 -32.80
C ALA A 7 13.32 13.41 -33.07
N THR A 8 14.41 12.82 -33.51
CA THR A 8 14.66 11.38 -33.65
C THR A 8 14.61 10.70 -32.31
N GLY A 9 13.47 10.76 -31.63
CA GLY A 9 13.30 10.28 -30.29
C GLY A 9 12.60 8.93 -30.28
N HIS A 10 13.22 7.95 -29.64
CA HIS A 10 12.56 6.69 -29.29
C HIS A 10 11.20 6.94 -28.64
N ALA A 11 10.20 6.10 -28.94
CA ALA A 11 8.87 6.20 -28.34
C ALA A 11 8.97 6.27 -26.80
N PRO A 12 8.17 7.09 -26.12
CA PRO A 12 8.32 7.34 -24.67
C PRO A 12 7.96 6.12 -23.84
N VAL A 13 8.32 6.16 -22.56
CA VAL A 13 7.71 5.34 -21.52
C VAL A 13 6.61 6.18 -20.87
N MET A 14 5.39 5.64 -20.83
CA MET A 14 4.26 6.31 -20.19
C MET A 14 4.09 5.80 -18.75
N LEU A 15 3.89 6.71 -17.80
CA LEU A 15 3.64 6.37 -16.41
C LEU A 15 2.29 6.91 -15.95
N SER A 16 1.65 6.22 -14.99
CA SER A 16 0.37 6.65 -14.43
C SER A 16 0.31 6.41 -12.93
N ALA A 17 0.35 7.50 -12.16
CA ALA A 17 0.18 7.54 -10.71
C ALA A 17 -0.96 8.52 -10.36
N GLY A 18 -1.93 8.08 -9.55
CA GLY A 18 -3.14 8.85 -9.25
C GLY A 18 -3.24 9.39 -7.82
N GLU A 19 -2.25 9.10 -6.96
CA GLU A 19 -2.22 9.49 -5.55
C GLU A 19 -0.83 10.02 -5.16
N ALA A 20 -0.75 10.77 -4.07
CA ALA A 20 0.50 11.38 -3.62
C ALA A 20 1.60 10.35 -3.33
N SER A 21 1.25 9.19 -2.75
CA SER A 21 2.20 8.08 -2.55
C SER A 21 2.69 7.51 -3.87
N GLY A 22 1.79 7.37 -4.85
CA GLY A 22 2.12 6.93 -6.20
C GLY A 22 3.05 7.91 -6.91
N ASP A 23 2.85 9.23 -6.74
CA ASP A 23 3.72 10.28 -7.28
C ASP A 23 5.13 10.23 -6.70
N LEU A 24 5.24 10.06 -5.37
CA LEU A 24 6.53 9.91 -4.70
C LEU A 24 7.34 8.71 -5.24
N HIS A 25 6.69 7.55 -5.33
CA HIS A 25 7.31 6.32 -5.85
C HIS A 25 7.55 6.41 -7.37
N GLY A 26 6.68 7.09 -8.09
CA GLY A 26 6.83 7.40 -9.51
C GLY A 26 8.03 8.29 -9.78
N GLY A 27 8.25 9.32 -8.95
CA GLY A 27 9.42 10.19 -9.04
C GLY A 27 10.74 9.43 -8.83
N MET A 28 10.77 8.52 -7.86
CA MET A 28 11.92 7.61 -7.65
C MET A 28 12.18 6.76 -8.91
N LEU A 29 11.14 6.16 -9.47
CA LEU A 29 11.26 5.33 -10.69
C LEU A 29 11.69 6.17 -11.90
N CYS A 30 11.17 7.39 -12.08
CA CYS A 30 11.58 8.30 -13.16
C CYS A 30 13.08 8.61 -13.09
N ARG A 31 13.60 8.95 -11.90
CA ARG A 31 15.04 9.17 -11.72
C ARG A 31 15.86 7.94 -12.11
N ALA A 32 15.47 6.76 -11.64
CA ALA A 32 16.14 5.51 -11.97
C ALA A 32 16.10 5.15 -13.47
N LEU A 33 14.99 5.49 -14.17
CA LEU A 33 14.88 5.34 -15.62
C LEU A 33 15.84 6.27 -16.36
N HIS A 34 15.96 7.54 -15.96
CA HIS A 34 16.91 8.49 -16.55
C HIS A 34 18.37 8.11 -16.27
N GLU A 35 18.68 7.59 -15.07
CA GLU A 35 20.02 7.08 -14.74
C GLU A 35 20.43 5.91 -15.63
N MET A 36 19.50 5.02 -15.97
CA MET A 36 19.78 3.82 -16.78
C MET A 36 19.70 4.09 -18.30
N GLU A 37 18.89 5.03 -18.71
CA GLU A 37 18.70 5.43 -20.12
C GLU A 37 18.50 6.96 -20.18
N PRO A 38 19.61 7.77 -20.21
CA PRO A 38 19.55 9.24 -20.11
C PRO A 38 18.69 9.92 -21.18
N GLY A 39 18.50 9.31 -22.34
CA GLY A 39 17.65 9.83 -23.41
C GLY A 39 16.19 9.39 -23.35
N VAL A 40 15.77 8.69 -22.30
CA VAL A 40 14.39 8.22 -22.20
C VAL A 40 13.40 9.37 -22.02
N ARG A 41 12.38 9.43 -22.88
CA ARG A 41 11.25 10.35 -22.68
C ARG A 41 10.23 9.70 -21.75
N LEU A 42 9.86 10.42 -20.69
CA LEU A 42 8.83 10.02 -19.74
C LEU A 42 7.62 10.93 -19.87
N VAL A 43 6.42 10.36 -19.98
CA VAL A 43 5.17 11.12 -20.17
C VAL A 43 4.05 10.46 -19.36
N GLY A 44 3.10 11.24 -18.85
CA GLY A 44 1.93 10.60 -18.25
C GLY A 44 1.20 11.39 -17.18
N MET A 45 0.65 10.66 -16.20
CA MET A 45 -0.07 11.20 -15.05
C MET A 45 0.77 11.07 -13.78
N GLY A 46 0.96 12.18 -13.10
CA GLY A 46 1.71 12.23 -11.84
C GLY A 46 1.68 13.65 -11.28
N GLY A 47 2.29 13.86 -10.13
CA GLY A 47 2.36 15.15 -9.46
C GLY A 47 3.75 15.77 -9.49
N GLY A 48 4.06 16.54 -8.44
CA GLY A 48 5.28 17.32 -8.31
C GLY A 48 6.57 16.49 -8.28
N HIS A 49 6.55 15.30 -7.66
CA HIS A 49 7.73 14.43 -7.59
C HIS A 49 8.12 13.86 -8.95
N MET A 50 7.15 13.41 -9.74
CA MET A 50 7.41 12.89 -11.08
C MET A 50 7.80 14.01 -12.04
N ARG A 51 7.18 15.20 -11.92
CA ARG A 51 7.57 16.41 -12.69
C ARG A 51 9.00 16.82 -12.38
N ALA A 52 9.38 16.90 -11.09
CA ALA A 52 10.75 17.22 -10.67
C ALA A 52 11.79 16.18 -11.10
N ALA A 53 11.35 14.94 -11.35
CA ALA A 53 12.18 13.87 -11.90
C ALA A 53 12.22 13.86 -13.44
N GLY A 54 11.76 14.91 -14.13
CA GLY A 54 11.86 15.08 -15.58
C GLY A 54 10.76 14.44 -16.41
N MET A 55 9.63 14.03 -15.80
CA MET A 55 8.48 13.53 -16.56
C MET A 55 7.64 14.67 -17.13
N ASP A 56 7.22 14.55 -18.42
CA ASP A 56 6.18 15.38 -19.02
C ASP A 56 4.81 15.01 -18.44
N VAL A 57 4.34 15.81 -17.47
CA VAL A 57 3.09 15.58 -16.74
C VAL A 57 1.92 16.11 -17.58
N VAL A 58 1.20 15.22 -18.25
CA VAL A 58 -0.01 15.52 -19.03
C VAL A 58 -1.21 15.81 -18.15
N VAL A 59 -1.30 15.11 -16.99
CA VAL A 59 -2.37 15.24 -16.01
C VAL A 59 -1.79 15.19 -14.61
N ASP A 60 -2.08 16.20 -13.81
CA ASP A 60 -1.77 16.22 -12.39
C ASP A 60 -3.02 15.92 -11.56
N PRO A 61 -3.13 14.73 -10.96
CA PRO A 61 -4.30 14.37 -10.16
C PRO A 61 -4.32 15.07 -8.80
N THR A 62 -3.20 15.67 -8.36
CA THR A 62 -3.07 16.32 -7.06
C THR A 62 -3.61 17.75 -7.08
N GLU A 63 -3.59 18.44 -8.22
CA GLU A 63 -4.15 19.80 -8.38
C GLU A 63 -5.65 19.87 -8.05
N HIS A 64 -6.37 18.77 -8.24
CA HIS A 64 -7.81 18.69 -7.97
C HIS A 64 -8.13 18.18 -6.55
N ALA A 65 -7.12 17.72 -5.80
CA ALA A 65 -7.28 17.29 -4.40
C ALA A 65 -7.33 18.47 -3.42
N ALA A 66 -6.79 19.64 -3.81
CA ALA A 66 -6.74 20.84 -3.00
C ALA A 66 -8.10 21.55 -2.86
N VAL A 67 -9.06 21.28 -3.73
CA VAL A 67 -10.42 21.85 -3.64
C VAL A 67 -11.33 20.85 -2.92
N GLY A 68 -11.46 20.98 -1.64
CA GLY A 68 -12.35 20.46 -0.61
C GLY A 68 -13.63 19.63 -0.93
N THR A 69 -13.65 18.91 -2.03
CA THR A 69 -14.78 18.04 -2.35
C THR A 69 -14.55 16.66 -1.79
N SER A 70 -15.07 16.42 -0.60
CA SER A 70 -15.09 15.13 0.13
C SER A 70 -15.94 14.03 -0.54
N GLU A 71 -16.47 14.25 -1.73
CA GLU A 71 -17.35 13.28 -2.38
C GLU A 71 -16.71 12.63 -3.60
N ALA A 72 -16.57 11.30 -3.55
CA ALA A 72 -16.06 10.47 -4.63
C ALA A 72 -16.77 10.72 -6.00
N VAL A 73 -18.01 11.18 -5.96
CA VAL A 73 -18.85 11.49 -7.12
C VAL A 73 -18.34 12.72 -7.87
N GLY A 74 -17.87 13.76 -7.19
CA GLY A 74 -17.33 14.98 -7.79
C GLY A 74 -16.02 14.76 -8.58
N ARG A 75 -15.31 13.67 -8.29
CA ARG A 75 -14.05 13.32 -8.98
C ARG A 75 -14.24 12.60 -10.32
N ILE A 76 -15.41 12.04 -10.58
CA ILE A 76 -15.66 11.22 -11.80
C ILE A 76 -15.40 12.00 -13.09
N PRO A 77 -15.87 13.25 -13.27
CA PRO A 77 -15.61 14.00 -14.50
C PRO A 77 -14.12 14.29 -14.72
N ALA A 78 -13.38 14.60 -13.65
CA ALA A 78 -11.94 14.84 -13.72
C ALA A 78 -11.18 13.56 -14.13
N LEU A 79 -11.51 12.43 -13.52
CA LEU A 79 -10.94 11.12 -13.86
C LEU A 79 -11.27 10.73 -15.31
N TYR A 80 -12.45 11.04 -15.77
CA TYR A 80 -12.83 10.77 -17.17
C TYR A 80 -12.03 11.62 -18.15
N ARG A 81 -11.84 12.92 -17.86
CA ARG A 81 -10.97 13.81 -18.64
C ARG A 81 -9.52 13.31 -18.67
N ALA A 82 -8.98 12.94 -17.50
CA ALA A 82 -7.65 12.34 -17.37
C ALA A 82 -7.51 11.06 -18.22
N TYR A 83 -8.50 10.17 -18.16
CA TYR A 83 -8.52 8.94 -18.96
C TYR A 83 -8.52 9.23 -20.46
N ARG A 84 -9.30 10.24 -20.91
CA ARG A 84 -9.32 10.64 -22.33
C ARG A 84 -7.99 11.24 -22.77
N ALA A 85 -7.41 12.15 -21.98
CA ALA A 85 -6.14 12.79 -22.28
C ALA A 85 -4.98 11.77 -22.38
N LEU A 86 -4.83 10.91 -21.36
CA LEU A 86 -3.82 9.85 -21.39
C LEU A 86 -4.05 8.84 -22.50
N GLY A 87 -5.32 8.52 -22.76
CA GLY A 87 -5.66 7.62 -23.84
C GLY A 87 -5.33 8.18 -25.21
N ALA A 88 -5.57 9.47 -25.46
CA ALA A 88 -5.20 10.13 -26.69
C ALA A 88 -3.67 10.15 -26.91
N ARG A 89 -2.92 10.48 -25.85
CA ARG A 89 -1.45 10.42 -25.88
C ARG A 89 -0.94 9.00 -26.15
N LEU A 90 -1.50 8.00 -25.49
CA LEU A 90 -1.14 6.58 -25.69
C LEU A 90 -1.35 6.14 -27.14
N ASP A 91 -2.46 6.51 -27.75
CA ASP A 91 -2.77 6.14 -29.13
C ASP A 91 -1.90 6.90 -30.14
N ALA A 92 -1.59 8.18 -29.87
CA ALA A 92 -0.77 9.02 -30.74
C ALA A 92 0.73 8.66 -30.69
N GLU A 93 1.28 8.49 -29.46
CA GLU A 93 2.72 8.33 -29.28
C GLU A 93 3.18 6.86 -29.23
N ARG A 94 2.25 5.90 -29.06
CA ARG A 94 2.56 4.48 -29.01
C ARG A 94 3.74 4.18 -28.09
N PRO A 95 3.65 4.46 -26.77
CA PRO A 95 4.77 4.32 -25.85
C PRO A 95 5.35 2.90 -25.85
N ARG A 96 6.65 2.77 -25.62
CA ARG A 96 7.35 1.48 -25.53
C ARG A 96 6.84 0.60 -24.39
N ALA A 97 6.36 1.23 -23.32
CA ALA A 97 5.70 0.58 -22.19
C ALA A 97 4.78 1.57 -21.49
N LEU A 98 3.72 1.04 -20.86
CA LEU A 98 2.90 1.75 -19.90
C LEU A 98 3.19 1.20 -18.49
N VAL A 99 3.66 2.07 -17.60
CA VAL A 99 3.89 1.74 -16.19
C VAL A 99 2.74 2.27 -15.35
N LEU A 100 2.08 1.39 -14.63
CA LEU A 100 0.98 1.70 -13.73
C LEU A 100 1.47 1.65 -12.29
N ILE A 101 1.19 2.68 -11.50
CA ILE A 101 1.61 2.79 -10.11
C ILE A 101 0.37 2.94 -9.26
N ASP A 102 0.08 1.94 -8.41
CA ASP A 102 -1.11 1.91 -7.54
C ASP A 102 -2.41 2.29 -8.30
N PHE A 103 -3.38 2.97 -7.67
CA PHE A 103 -4.61 3.55 -8.26
C PHE A 103 -5.39 2.60 -9.19
N PRO A 104 -5.82 1.44 -8.69
CA PRO A 104 -6.24 0.30 -9.51
C PRO A 104 -7.49 0.53 -10.34
N GLU A 105 -8.46 1.32 -9.85
CA GLU A 105 -9.74 1.51 -10.56
C GLU A 105 -9.56 2.28 -11.86
N PHE A 106 -8.64 3.20 -11.90
CA PHE A 106 -8.27 3.96 -13.08
C PHE A 106 -7.27 3.18 -13.94
N ASN A 107 -6.18 2.74 -13.33
CA ASN A 107 -5.05 2.14 -14.01
C ASN A 107 -5.41 0.85 -14.74
N LEU A 108 -6.30 0.01 -14.21
CA LEU A 108 -6.75 -1.20 -14.90
C LEU A 108 -7.62 -0.88 -16.15
N ARG A 109 -8.30 0.27 -16.21
CA ARG A 109 -8.99 0.71 -17.43
C ARG A 109 -7.99 1.19 -18.48
N LEU A 110 -6.98 1.95 -18.07
CA LEU A 110 -5.90 2.41 -18.95
C LEU A 110 -5.10 1.22 -19.49
N ALA A 111 -4.79 0.22 -18.65
CA ALA A 111 -4.15 -1.04 -19.06
C ALA A 111 -4.91 -1.75 -20.20
N ARG A 112 -6.25 -1.77 -20.12
CA ARG A 112 -7.06 -2.38 -21.19
C ARG A 112 -6.90 -1.66 -22.53
N ARG A 113 -6.78 -0.31 -22.52
CA ARG A 113 -6.54 0.47 -23.74
C ARG A 113 -5.14 0.22 -24.29
N ALA A 114 -4.12 0.26 -23.43
CA ALA A 114 -2.74 -0.02 -23.81
C ALA A 114 -2.58 -1.40 -24.45
N ARG A 115 -3.18 -2.44 -23.87
CA ARG A 115 -3.18 -3.79 -24.44
C ARG A 115 -3.80 -3.85 -25.83
N ARG A 116 -4.90 -3.13 -26.06
CA ARG A 116 -5.53 -3.05 -27.40
C ARG A 116 -4.66 -2.32 -28.41
N ALA A 117 -3.87 -1.36 -27.96
CA ALA A 117 -2.90 -0.63 -28.76
C ALA A 117 -1.59 -1.39 -28.98
N GLY A 118 -1.43 -2.61 -28.43
CA GLY A 118 -0.20 -3.39 -28.51
C GLY A 118 0.92 -2.92 -27.58
N VAL A 119 0.62 -1.99 -26.64
CA VAL A 119 1.59 -1.45 -25.69
C VAL A 119 1.71 -2.39 -24.50
N PRO A 120 2.93 -2.85 -24.14
CA PRO A 120 3.17 -3.68 -22.96
C PRO A 120 2.90 -2.89 -21.69
N VAL A 121 2.32 -3.56 -20.69
CA VAL A 121 1.91 -2.95 -19.43
C VAL A 121 2.70 -3.53 -18.27
N VAL A 122 3.41 -2.69 -17.53
CA VAL A 122 4.08 -3.03 -16.28
C VAL A 122 3.28 -2.46 -15.12
N TYR A 123 2.95 -3.27 -14.13
CA TYR A 123 2.28 -2.79 -12.92
C TYR A 123 3.27 -2.77 -11.77
N PHE A 124 3.70 -1.58 -11.38
CA PHE A 124 4.53 -1.33 -10.21
C PHE A 124 3.65 -0.94 -9.03
N ILE A 125 3.86 -1.53 -7.86
CA ILE A 125 2.99 -1.41 -6.68
C ILE A 125 1.58 -1.89 -7.04
N PRO A 126 1.38 -3.19 -7.24
CA PRO A 126 0.10 -3.74 -7.66
C PRO A 126 -0.97 -3.57 -6.59
N PRO A 127 -2.25 -3.56 -6.97
CA PRO A 127 -3.34 -3.47 -6.00
C PRO A 127 -3.30 -4.62 -5.01
N GLN A 128 -3.70 -4.34 -3.77
CA GLN A 128 -3.72 -5.31 -2.67
C GLN A 128 -4.82 -6.37 -2.85
N LEU A 129 -4.76 -7.13 -3.96
CA LEU A 129 -5.76 -8.15 -4.30
C LEU A 129 -5.78 -9.33 -3.33
N TRP A 130 -4.71 -9.50 -2.58
CA TRP A 130 -4.60 -10.48 -1.51
C TRP A 130 -5.52 -10.16 -0.31
N ALA A 131 -5.78 -8.88 -0.06
CA ALA A 131 -6.67 -8.42 1.02
C ALA A 131 -8.15 -8.43 0.59
N TRP A 132 -8.42 -8.08 -0.67
CA TRP A 132 -9.77 -7.89 -1.21
C TRP A 132 -9.83 -8.42 -2.64
N ARG A 133 -10.96 -8.95 -3.08
CA ARG A 133 -11.27 -9.21 -4.50
C ARG A 133 -10.21 -10.03 -5.26
N GLN A 134 -9.74 -11.14 -4.72
CA GLN A 134 -8.80 -12.05 -5.39
C GLN A 134 -9.21 -12.43 -6.82
N GLY A 135 -10.50 -12.43 -7.15
CA GLY A 135 -10.98 -12.65 -8.52
C GLY A 135 -10.48 -11.65 -9.58
N ARG A 136 -10.00 -10.45 -9.13
CA ARG A 136 -9.39 -9.46 -10.05
C ARG A 136 -8.00 -9.86 -10.56
N VAL A 137 -7.33 -10.84 -9.95
CA VAL A 137 -6.06 -11.37 -10.44
C VAL A 137 -6.19 -11.86 -11.89
N ARG A 138 -7.35 -12.45 -12.26
CA ARG A 138 -7.64 -12.82 -13.66
C ARG A 138 -7.68 -11.60 -14.61
N GLN A 139 -8.08 -10.42 -14.11
CA GLN A 139 -8.04 -9.21 -14.92
C GLN A 139 -6.62 -8.70 -15.11
N MET A 140 -5.77 -8.86 -14.08
CA MET A 140 -4.33 -8.57 -14.18
C MET A 140 -3.70 -9.45 -15.26
N ALA A 141 -3.93 -10.77 -15.22
CA ALA A 141 -3.40 -11.72 -16.20
C ALA A 141 -3.74 -11.35 -17.66
N ARG A 142 -4.92 -10.77 -17.88
CA ARG A 142 -5.35 -10.36 -19.24
C ARG A 142 -4.84 -9.00 -19.69
N ARG A 143 -4.37 -8.14 -18.76
CA ARG A 143 -4.10 -6.73 -19.06
C ARG A 143 -2.68 -6.32 -18.82
N VAL A 144 -1.95 -7.03 -17.96
CA VAL A 144 -0.62 -6.68 -17.50
C VAL A 144 0.39 -7.67 -18.06
N SER A 145 1.49 -7.15 -18.59
CA SER A 145 2.58 -7.96 -19.16
C SER A 145 3.56 -8.43 -18.09
N ARG A 146 3.76 -7.59 -17.05
CA ARG A 146 4.63 -7.89 -15.89
C ARG A 146 4.14 -7.14 -14.66
N VAL A 147 4.18 -7.80 -13.51
CA VAL A 147 3.94 -7.21 -12.19
C VAL A 147 5.26 -7.04 -11.47
N LEU A 148 5.50 -5.86 -10.89
CA LEU A 148 6.61 -5.59 -9.99
C LEU A 148 6.06 -5.52 -8.57
N ALA A 149 6.14 -6.65 -7.90
CA ALA A 149 5.61 -6.85 -6.55
C ALA A 149 6.50 -6.16 -5.51
N VAL A 150 5.87 -5.55 -4.50
CA VAL A 150 6.56 -4.83 -3.42
C VAL A 150 6.47 -5.52 -2.07
N PHE A 151 5.59 -6.53 -1.95
CA PHE A 151 5.51 -7.37 -0.76
C PHE A 151 5.96 -8.81 -1.08
N PRO A 152 6.66 -9.49 -0.15
CA PRO A 152 7.26 -10.81 -0.41
C PRO A 152 6.26 -11.93 -0.62
N PHE A 153 5.00 -11.74 -0.23
CA PHE A 153 3.92 -12.72 -0.39
C PHE A 153 3.11 -12.52 -1.68
N GLU A 154 3.31 -11.42 -2.41
CA GLU A 154 2.55 -11.12 -3.62
C GLU A 154 2.91 -12.00 -4.82
N PRO A 155 4.19 -12.37 -5.07
CA PRO A 155 4.56 -13.18 -6.21
C PRO A 155 3.74 -14.45 -6.33
N ALA A 156 3.58 -15.21 -5.25
CA ALA A 156 2.82 -16.46 -5.27
C ALA A 156 1.35 -16.28 -5.71
N LEU A 157 0.75 -15.10 -5.51
CA LEU A 157 -0.60 -14.78 -5.96
C LEU A 157 -0.65 -14.63 -7.48
N TYR A 158 0.31 -13.90 -8.06
CA TYR A 158 0.36 -13.59 -9.49
C TYR A 158 0.85 -14.77 -10.31
N GLU A 159 1.84 -15.53 -9.84
CA GLU A 159 2.34 -16.76 -10.45
C GLU A 159 1.23 -17.81 -10.65
N ARG A 160 0.39 -18.03 -9.62
CA ARG A 160 -0.78 -18.94 -9.71
C ARG A 160 -1.78 -18.51 -10.78
N ALA A 161 -1.80 -17.23 -11.14
CA ALA A 161 -2.66 -16.69 -12.17
C ALA A 161 -1.98 -16.62 -13.55
N GLY A 162 -0.75 -17.09 -13.67
CA GLY A 162 0.03 -17.04 -14.92
C GLY A 162 0.48 -15.62 -15.29
N VAL A 163 0.62 -14.70 -14.34
CA VAL A 163 1.13 -13.36 -14.58
C VAL A 163 2.62 -13.32 -14.28
N PRO A 164 3.47 -12.93 -15.24
CA PRO A 164 4.88 -12.71 -14.95
C PRO A 164 5.04 -11.69 -13.83
N VAL A 165 5.74 -12.06 -12.77
CA VAL A 165 5.93 -11.24 -11.58
C VAL A 165 7.38 -11.28 -11.13
N GLU A 166 7.85 -10.15 -10.61
CA GLU A 166 9.17 -9.99 -10.02
C GLU A 166 9.03 -9.25 -8.69
N PHE A 167 9.62 -9.77 -7.61
CA PHE A 167 9.71 -9.07 -6.34
C PHE A 167 10.87 -8.08 -6.41
N VAL A 168 10.56 -6.79 -6.46
CA VAL A 168 11.56 -5.72 -6.57
C VAL A 168 11.91 -5.09 -5.22
N GLY A 169 11.21 -5.47 -4.15
CA GLY A 169 11.31 -4.86 -2.82
C GLY A 169 10.38 -3.67 -2.64
N HIS A 170 10.28 -3.20 -1.41
CA HIS A 170 9.34 -2.11 -1.10
C HIS A 170 10.00 -0.73 -1.34
N PRO A 171 9.35 0.18 -2.10
CA PRO A 171 9.96 1.46 -2.50
C PRO A 171 10.28 2.40 -1.32
N LEU A 172 9.66 2.23 -0.17
CA LEU A 172 10.01 2.97 1.04
C LEU A 172 11.48 2.76 1.47
N LEU A 173 12.12 1.66 1.06
CA LEU A 173 13.54 1.42 1.33
C LEU A 173 14.47 2.42 0.63
N ASP A 174 14.02 3.02 -0.48
CA ASP A 174 14.77 4.03 -1.23
C ASP A 174 14.36 5.47 -0.88
N VAL A 175 13.23 5.65 -0.19
CA VAL A 175 12.64 6.96 0.09
C VAL A 175 12.91 7.41 1.52
N LEU A 176 12.89 6.48 2.48
CA LEU A 176 13.05 6.81 3.89
C LEU A 176 14.51 7.09 4.25
N PRO A 177 14.78 8.01 5.18
CA PRO A 177 16.10 8.22 5.77
C PRO A 177 16.40 7.10 6.77
N LEU A 178 16.75 5.91 6.26
CA LEU A 178 16.90 4.69 7.07
C LEU A 178 18.14 4.69 7.98
N ASP A 179 19.00 5.64 7.80
CA ASP A 179 20.19 5.97 8.59
C ASP A 179 19.91 7.01 9.69
N LEU A 180 18.73 7.65 9.66
CA LEU A 180 18.33 8.64 10.67
C LEU A 180 18.24 7.97 12.05
N THR A 181 19.20 8.27 12.89
CA THR A 181 19.20 7.78 14.27
C THR A 181 18.20 8.54 15.14
N ARG A 182 17.75 7.90 16.23
CA ARG A 182 16.83 8.52 17.19
C ARG A 182 17.39 9.82 17.77
N ASP A 183 18.68 9.84 18.11
CA ASP A 183 19.31 11.02 18.70
C ASP A 183 19.44 12.16 17.72
N GLU A 184 19.71 11.89 16.45
CA GLU A 184 19.70 12.89 15.38
C GLU A 184 18.30 13.45 15.15
N ALA A 185 17.29 12.58 15.09
CA ALA A 185 15.91 12.99 14.96
C ALA A 185 15.46 13.88 16.13
N ARG A 186 15.85 13.53 17.37
CA ARG A 186 15.56 14.35 18.57
C ARG A 186 16.22 15.73 18.51
N ARG A 187 17.45 15.83 18.02
CA ARG A 187 18.11 17.15 17.86
C ARG A 187 17.42 18.07 16.85
N ARG A 188 16.66 17.51 15.91
CA ARG A 188 15.90 18.28 14.89
C ARG A 188 14.53 18.71 15.39
N LEU A 189 14.07 18.14 16.49
CA LEU A 189 12.78 18.45 17.10
C LEU A 189 13.00 19.22 18.40
N PRO A 190 12.04 20.04 18.83
CA PRO A 190 12.06 20.68 20.13
C PRO A 190 11.74 19.63 21.23
N ALA A 191 12.60 18.63 21.36
CA ALA A 191 12.45 17.53 22.29
C ALA A 191 13.58 17.55 23.34
N ASP A 192 13.19 17.57 24.60
CA ASP A 192 14.12 17.51 25.72
C ASP A 192 14.77 16.11 25.82
N PRO A 193 16.11 15.99 25.79
CA PRO A 193 16.82 14.71 25.77
C PRO A 193 16.50 13.78 26.96
N GLY A 194 16.16 14.34 28.11
CA GLY A 194 15.90 13.59 29.36
C GLY A 194 14.49 12.99 29.49
N HIS A 195 13.62 13.19 28.51
CA HIS A 195 12.21 12.83 28.60
C HIS A 195 11.82 11.73 27.61
N SER A 196 10.85 10.89 27.99
CA SER A 196 10.23 9.93 27.06
C SER A 196 9.33 10.67 26.10
N LEU A 197 9.55 10.50 24.79
CA LEU A 197 8.79 11.15 23.73
C LEU A 197 7.75 10.20 23.14
N ILE A 198 6.49 10.58 23.23
CA ILE A 198 5.37 9.84 22.62
C ILE A 198 4.84 10.64 21.42
N ALA A 199 4.83 10.03 20.26
CA ALA A 199 4.29 10.69 19.07
C ALA A 199 2.88 10.21 18.73
N LEU A 200 2.02 11.18 18.37
CA LEU A 200 0.65 10.98 17.95
C LEU A 200 0.57 11.19 16.45
N LEU A 201 0.18 10.17 15.71
CA LEU A 201 0.01 10.20 14.25
C LEU A 201 -1.43 9.79 13.90
N PRO A 202 -2.40 10.72 14.00
CA PRO A 202 -3.83 10.39 13.91
C PRO A 202 -4.31 10.08 12.49
N GLY A 203 -3.44 10.22 11.49
CA GLY A 203 -3.74 9.93 10.11
C GLY A 203 -3.55 11.12 9.17
N SER A 204 -3.78 10.88 7.89
CA SER A 204 -3.62 11.88 6.82
C SER A 204 -4.95 12.35 6.22
N ARG A 205 -6.08 11.84 6.71
CA ARG A 205 -7.41 12.23 6.26
C ARG A 205 -8.17 12.92 7.38
N ARG A 206 -8.96 13.93 7.04
CA ARG A 206 -9.79 14.66 8.01
C ARG A 206 -10.61 13.71 8.90
N GLU A 207 -11.26 12.72 8.31
CA GLU A 207 -12.08 11.75 9.03
C GLU A 207 -11.28 10.81 9.95
N GLU A 208 -10.04 10.52 9.62
CA GLU A 208 -9.14 9.74 10.49
C GLU A 208 -8.82 10.56 11.74
N VAL A 209 -8.42 11.82 11.57
CA VAL A 209 -8.12 12.74 12.67
C VAL A 209 -9.34 12.91 13.58
N GLU A 210 -10.51 13.15 13.02
CA GLU A 210 -11.78 13.27 13.77
C GLU A 210 -12.05 12.08 14.69
N ARG A 211 -11.74 10.86 14.22
CA ARG A 211 -12.07 9.64 14.94
C ARG A 211 -10.97 9.16 15.86
N LEU A 212 -9.69 9.45 15.55
CA LEU A 212 -8.54 8.90 16.25
C LEU A 212 -7.86 9.90 17.19
N LEU A 213 -7.88 11.19 16.88
CA LEU A 213 -7.22 12.18 17.74
C LEU A 213 -7.84 12.28 19.14
N PRO A 214 -9.17 12.30 19.33
CA PRO A 214 -9.74 12.36 20.67
C PRO A 214 -9.29 11.23 21.62
N PRO A 215 -9.35 9.94 21.25
CA PRO A 215 -8.82 8.87 22.10
C PRO A 215 -7.29 8.93 22.26
N MET A 216 -6.52 9.45 21.31
CA MET A 216 -5.09 9.66 21.46
C MET A 216 -4.79 10.76 22.49
N LEU A 217 -5.57 11.88 22.50
CA LEU A 217 -5.44 12.94 23.49
C LEU A 217 -5.81 12.45 24.89
N GLU A 218 -6.83 11.61 25.02
CA GLU A 218 -7.16 10.97 26.29
C GLU A 218 -6.03 10.05 26.79
N ALA A 219 -5.42 9.28 25.87
CA ALA A 219 -4.24 8.46 26.20
C ALA A 219 -3.07 9.33 26.66
N ALA A 220 -2.81 10.45 25.99
CA ALA A 220 -1.75 11.39 26.37
C ALA A 220 -1.95 11.93 27.79
N ARG A 221 -3.19 12.31 28.16
CA ARG A 221 -3.51 12.74 29.54
C ARG A 221 -3.22 11.64 30.57
N ARG A 222 -3.63 10.42 30.31
CA ARG A 222 -3.38 9.27 31.21
C ARG A 222 -1.89 8.97 31.35
N LEU A 223 -1.17 9.02 30.24
CA LEU A 223 0.27 8.81 30.21
C LEU A 223 1.02 9.90 30.98
N ALA A 224 0.63 11.16 30.80
CA ALA A 224 1.24 12.29 31.54
C ALA A 224 0.94 12.24 33.05
N ALA A 225 -0.26 11.85 33.43
CA ALA A 225 -0.64 11.68 34.83
C ALA A 225 0.15 10.54 35.52
N ALA A 226 0.52 9.50 34.76
CA ALA A 226 1.31 8.37 35.30
C ALA A 226 2.81 8.71 35.46
N ASP A 227 3.39 9.52 34.56
CA ASP A 227 4.78 10.00 34.64
C ASP A 227 4.88 11.38 34.00
N GLY A 228 5.13 12.41 34.80
CA GLY A 228 5.28 13.81 34.37
C GLY A 228 6.49 14.07 33.47
N ARG A 229 7.41 13.11 33.31
CA ARG A 229 8.56 13.22 32.40
C ARG A 229 8.20 12.85 30.94
N ARG A 230 6.96 12.43 30.66
CA ARG A 230 6.51 12.11 29.32
C ARG A 230 6.17 13.35 28.53
N ARG A 231 6.68 13.44 27.31
CA ARG A 231 6.43 14.56 26.36
C ARG A 231 5.69 14.02 25.15
N PHE A 232 4.93 14.92 24.52
CA PHE A 232 4.04 14.54 23.44
C PHE A 232 4.27 15.42 22.22
N VAL A 233 4.36 14.79 21.07
CA VAL A 233 4.45 15.45 19.77
C VAL A 233 3.37 14.91 18.85
N LEU A 234 2.75 15.77 18.05
CA LEU A 234 1.79 15.40 17.04
C LEU A 234 2.37 15.68 15.66
N GLY A 235 2.56 14.63 14.87
CA GLY A 235 2.96 14.76 13.48
C GLY A 235 1.76 15.15 12.62
N LEU A 236 1.80 16.37 12.05
CA LEU A 236 0.75 16.89 11.19
C LEU A 236 0.99 16.50 9.73
N ALA A 237 0.09 15.73 9.17
CA ALA A 237 0.15 15.38 7.74
C ALA A 237 -0.18 16.63 6.88
N PRO A 238 0.49 16.83 5.72
CA PRO A 238 0.28 18.00 4.86
C PRO A 238 -1.16 18.17 4.34
N THR A 239 -1.91 17.09 4.33
CA THR A 239 -3.31 17.04 3.86
C THR A 239 -4.35 17.39 4.93
N VAL A 240 -3.91 17.57 6.18
CA VAL A 240 -4.76 17.88 7.34
C VAL A 240 -4.60 19.36 7.71
N PRO A 241 -5.70 20.15 7.78
CA PRO A 241 -5.64 21.53 8.25
C PRO A 241 -5.20 21.62 9.71
N LEU A 242 -4.30 22.52 10.00
CA LEU A 242 -3.81 22.79 11.36
C LEU A 242 -4.96 23.14 12.32
N GLU A 243 -5.93 23.93 11.82
CA GLU A 243 -7.08 24.41 12.58
C GLU A 243 -7.94 23.24 13.11
N GLN A 244 -8.06 22.16 12.34
CA GLN A 244 -8.78 20.95 12.77
C GLN A 244 -8.10 20.33 14.00
N VAL A 245 -6.79 20.18 13.97
CA VAL A 245 -6.02 19.62 15.09
C VAL A 245 -6.11 20.54 16.30
N GLN A 246 -5.91 21.85 16.12
CA GLN A 246 -6.02 22.85 17.19
C GLN A 246 -7.41 22.87 17.83
N ALA A 247 -8.49 22.69 17.03
CA ALA A 247 -9.84 22.58 17.56
C ALA A 247 -9.97 21.40 18.53
N HIS A 248 -9.46 20.22 18.17
CA HIS A 248 -9.47 19.06 19.06
C HIS A 248 -8.64 19.30 20.34
N LEU A 249 -7.50 19.97 20.24
CA LEU A 249 -6.67 20.29 21.41
C LEU A 249 -7.41 21.23 22.37
N ARG A 250 -8.09 22.26 21.85
CA ARG A 250 -8.89 23.19 22.68
C ARG A 250 -10.10 22.51 23.34
N HIS A 251 -10.81 21.67 22.60
CA HIS A 251 -12.01 20.99 23.11
C HIS A 251 -11.68 19.77 23.99
N GLY A 252 -10.45 19.29 23.95
CA GLY A 252 -10.02 18.10 24.70
C GLY A 252 -9.92 18.32 26.21
N GLY A 253 -10.09 19.56 26.71
CA GLY A 253 -9.91 19.91 28.12
C GLY A 253 -8.44 19.97 28.58
N PRO A 254 -8.18 20.20 29.86
CA PRO A 254 -6.84 20.31 30.39
C PRO A 254 -6.04 19.01 30.17
N GLY A 255 -4.78 19.14 29.78
CA GLY A 255 -3.92 18.00 29.45
C GLY A 255 -2.46 18.42 29.30
N PRO A 256 -1.57 17.49 28.98
CA PRO A 256 -0.17 17.80 28.74
C PRO A 256 -0.02 18.71 27.51
N ALA A 257 1.06 19.48 27.48
CA ALA A 257 1.45 20.18 26.26
C ALA A 257 1.72 19.18 25.12
N ILE A 258 1.15 19.42 23.97
CA ILE A 258 1.35 18.61 22.77
C ILE A 258 1.90 19.53 21.68
N GLU A 259 3.11 19.28 21.27
CA GLU A 259 3.75 20.03 20.22
C GLU A 259 3.29 19.54 18.84
N ILE A 260 2.90 20.46 17.96
CA ILE A 260 2.49 20.13 16.59
C ILE A 260 3.69 20.35 15.66
N VAL A 261 4.12 19.28 14.99
CA VAL A 261 5.22 19.31 14.04
C VAL A 261 4.71 19.00 12.63
N ALA A 262 4.90 19.92 11.71
CA ALA A 262 4.55 19.77 10.31
C ALA A 262 5.81 19.59 9.44
N GLY A 263 5.71 18.77 8.40
CA GLY A 263 6.80 18.59 7.42
C GLY A 263 7.99 17.73 7.87
N GLN A 264 8.00 17.25 9.12
CA GLN A 264 9.09 16.45 9.70
C GLN A 264 8.57 15.11 10.23
N THR A 265 7.72 14.46 9.46
CA THR A 265 7.05 13.21 9.90
C THR A 265 8.04 12.09 10.22
N TYR A 266 9.11 11.97 9.46
CA TYR A 266 10.13 10.93 9.67
C TYR A 266 10.97 11.19 10.92
N GLU A 267 11.30 12.46 11.20
CA GLU A 267 11.95 12.86 12.43
C GLU A 267 11.05 12.58 13.63
N VAL A 268 9.77 12.92 13.55
CA VAL A 268 8.78 12.63 14.61
C VAL A 268 8.70 11.11 14.86
N MET A 269 8.64 10.30 13.79
CA MET A 269 8.63 8.84 13.93
C MET A 269 9.93 8.32 14.56
N ALA A 270 11.10 8.74 14.06
CA ALA A 270 12.39 8.22 14.50
C ALA A 270 12.75 8.67 15.93
N ALA A 271 12.35 9.88 16.33
CA ALA A 271 12.63 10.45 17.66
C ALA A 271 11.84 9.81 18.79
N ALA A 272 10.68 9.24 18.52
CA ALA A 272 9.75 8.76 19.51
C ALA A 272 10.20 7.45 20.21
N ASP A 273 9.86 7.32 21.50
CA ASP A 273 9.99 6.07 22.23
C ASP A 273 8.83 5.12 21.96
N ALA A 274 7.65 5.69 21.73
CA ALA A 274 6.45 4.97 21.32
C ALA A 274 5.57 5.85 20.42
N LEU A 275 4.90 5.22 19.45
CA LEU A 275 3.94 5.88 18.58
C LEU A 275 2.52 5.39 18.87
N LEU A 276 1.57 6.32 18.88
CA LEU A 276 0.15 6.03 18.67
C LEU A 276 -0.16 6.41 17.22
N ILE A 277 -0.39 5.42 16.37
CA ILE A 277 -0.40 5.64 14.92
C ILE A 277 -1.63 5.06 14.24
N ALA A 278 -2.22 5.85 13.34
CA ALA A 278 -3.31 5.41 12.48
C ALA A 278 -2.83 4.35 11.48
N SER A 279 -3.69 3.37 11.20
CA SER A 279 -3.40 2.32 10.21
C SER A 279 -3.29 2.92 8.80
N GLY A 280 -2.22 2.58 8.09
CA GLY A 280 -1.92 3.04 6.74
C GLY A 280 -0.46 2.82 6.39
N THR A 281 0.02 3.43 5.31
CA THR A 281 1.43 3.37 4.87
C THR A 281 2.39 3.86 5.96
N ALA A 282 1.99 4.86 6.75
CA ALA A 282 2.76 5.41 7.86
C ALA A 282 3.20 4.34 8.89
N THR A 283 2.40 3.28 9.08
CA THR A 283 2.79 2.17 9.99
C THR A 283 3.97 1.37 9.45
N LEU A 284 4.11 1.27 8.13
CA LEU A 284 5.25 0.61 7.52
C LEU A 284 6.48 1.53 7.52
N GLU A 285 6.29 2.83 7.35
CA GLU A 285 7.35 3.85 7.48
C GLU A 285 7.95 3.82 8.89
N ALA A 286 7.10 3.87 9.92
CA ALA A 286 7.51 3.76 11.32
C ALA A 286 8.19 2.41 11.64
N ALA A 287 7.69 1.31 11.02
CA ALA A 287 8.31 0.00 11.17
C ALA A 287 9.71 -0.06 10.57
N LEU A 288 9.93 0.56 9.41
CA LEU A 288 11.24 0.64 8.76
C LEU A 288 12.24 1.53 9.52
N LEU A 289 11.76 2.55 10.20
CA LEU A 289 12.53 3.38 11.13
C LEU A 289 12.79 2.68 12.47
N GLY A 290 12.15 1.53 12.72
CA GLY A 290 12.37 0.70 13.90
C GLY A 290 11.71 1.23 15.17
N THR A 291 10.74 2.13 15.08
CA THR A 291 10.11 2.76 16.24
C THR A 291 8.96 1.91 16.77
N PRO A 292 8.94 1.59 18.09
CA PRO A 292 7.83 0.88 18.71
C PRO A 292 6.51 1.65 18.56
N MET A 293 5.42 0.92 18.29
CA MET A 293 4.14 1.55 18.01
C MET A 293 2.93 0.75 18.51
N VAL A 294 1.84 1.48 18.72
CA VAL A 294 0.49 0.95 18.90
C VAL A 294 -0.35 1.44 17.72
N LEU A 295 -0.84 0.51 16.92
CA LEU A 295 -1.64 0.82 15.75
C LEU A 295 -3.10 0.98 16.15
N CYS A 296 -3.76 2.02 15.66
CA CYS A 296 -5.19 2.23 15.83
C CYS A 296 -5.90 2.42 14.49
N TYR A 297 -7.13 1.87 14.43
CA TYR A 297 -7.95 1.96 13.24
C TYR A 297 -9.42 2.10 13.59
N ARG A 298 -10.04 3.17 13.12
CA ARG A 298 -11.47 3.41 13.32
C ARG A 298 -12.10 3.98 12.05
N VAL A 299 -13.10 3.28 11.56
CA VAL A 299 -13.90 3.69 10.38
C VAL A 299 -15.37 3.84 10.76
N SER A 300 -16.19 4.34 9.84
CA SER A 300 -17.63 4.40 10.04
C SER A 300 -18.21 3.00 10.23
N ARG A 301 -19.34 2.89 10.95
CA ARG A 301 -20.01 1.59 11.19
C ARG A 301 -20.40 0.89 9.89
N THR A 302 -20.80 1.64 8.87
CA THR A 302 -21.13 1.09 7.55
C THR A 302 -19.90 0.51 6.87
N THR A 303 -18.79 1.22 6.89
CA THR A 303 -17.50 0.74 6.34
C THR A 303 -17.00 -0.49 7.11
N GLU A 304 -17.16 -0.53 8.43
CA GLU A 304 -16.78 -1.67 9.26
C GLU A 304 -17.51 -2.94 8.86
N VAL A 305 -18.84 -2.87 8.71
CA VAL A 305 -19.66 -4.03 8.29
C VAL A 305 -19.19 -4.55 6.91
N ILE A 306 -19.00 -3.64 5.97
CA ILE A 306 -18.51 -3.99 4.63
C ILE A 306 -17.11 -4.60 4.70
N ALA A 307 -16.22 -4.01 5.49
CA ALA A 307 -14.85 -4.51 5.65
C ALA A 307 -14.83 -5.91 6.27
N ARG A 308 -15.64 -6.17 7.32
CA ARG A 308 -15.75 -7.50 7.95
C ARG A 308 -16.26 -8.58 6.99
N LEU A 309 -17.14 -8.22 6.06
CA LEU A 309 -17.68 -9.14 5.06
C LEU A 309 -16.69 -9.44 3.91
N LEU A 310 -15.86 -8.47 3.55
CA LEU A 310 -14.99 -8.54 2.38
C LEU A 310 -13.53 -8.82 2.70
N ALA A 311 -13.03 -8.42 3.87
CA ALA A 311 -11.63 -8.61 4.23
C ALA A 311 -11.34 -10.08 4.56
N ARG A 312 -10.30 -10.61 3.94
CA ARG A 312 -9.81 -11.99 4.13
C ARG A 312 -8.48 -12.03 4.87
N VAL A 313 -8.13 -10.93 5.53
CA VAL A 313 -6.86 -10.79 6.24
C VAL A 313 -7.08 -10.86 7.73
N ARG A 314 -6.12 -11.45 8.44
CA ARG A 314 -6.15 -11.61 9.89
C ARG A 314 -5.80 -10.30 10.60
N TRP A 315 -4.95 -9.46 9.99
CA TRP A 315 -4.48 -8.19 10.54
C TRP A 315 -4.75 -7.06 9.57
N ILE A 316 -4.89 -5.85 10.09
CA ILE A 316 -5.13 -4.63 9.30
C ILE A 316 -3.82 -3.87 9.06
N GLY A 317 -2.90 -3.90 10.02
CA GLY A 317 -1.63 -3.22 9.93
C GLY A 317 -0.63 -3.91 9.01
N LEU A 318 -0.02 -3.14 8.12
CA LEU A 318 1.01 -3.64 7.22
C LEU A 318 2.17 -4.33 7.94
N PRO A 319 2.65 -3.85 9.12
CA PRO A 319 3.69 -4.56 9.86
C PRO A 319 3.33 -6.01 10.22
N ASN A 320 2.11 -6.24 10.69
CA ASN A 320 1.64 -7.59 11.05
C ASN A 320 1.39 -8.46 9.82
N LEU A 321 0.85 -7.88 8.74
CA LEU A 321 0.63 -8.55 7.46
C LEU A 321 1.94 -9.05 6.84
N VAL A 322 2.95 -8.17 6.75
CA VAL A 322 4.27 -8.52 6.20
C VAL A 322 4.99 -9.53 7.08
N SER A 323 4.88 -9.40 8.40
CA SER A 323 5.48 -10.32 9.34
C SER A 323 4.79 -11.69 9.39
N GLY A 324 3.51 -11.78 8.97
CA GLY A 324 2.69 -12.99 9.09
C GLY A 324 2.34 -13.35 10.54
N ARG A 325 2.60 -12.46 11.49
CA ARG A 325 2.34 -12.61 12.93
C ARG A 325 2.04 -11.26 13.57
N LEU A 326 1.46 -11.27 14.77
CA LEU A 326 1.24 -10.05 15.54
C LEU A 326 2.58 -9.55 16.11
N VAL A 327 3.08 -8.46 15.55
CA VAL A 327 4.31 -7.78 15.95
C VAL A 327 3.97 -6.48 16.67
N VAL A 328 2.94 -5.79 16.18
CA VAL A 328 2.47 -4.50 16.65
C VAL A 328 1.05 -4.69 17.19
N PRO A 329 0.70 -4.24 18.40
CA PRO A 329 -0.68 -4.29 18.88
C PRO A 329 -1.59 -3.46 17.97
N GLU A 330 -2.73 -4.05 17.59
CA GLU A 330 -3.77 -3.40 16.77
C GLU A 330 -5.01 -3.17 17.62
N LEU A 331 -5.35 -1.92 17.86
CA LEU A 331 -6.61 -1.52 18.46
C LEU A 331 -7.59 -1.09 17.36
N ILE A 332 -8.73 -1.79 17.26
CA ILE A 332 -9.66 -1.64 16.14
C ILE A 332 -11.04 -1.25 16.67
N GLN A 333 -11.65 -0.23 16.05
CA GLN A 333 -13.04 0.23 16.31
C GLN A 333 -13.28 0.53 17.80
N ALA A 334 -14.12 -0.26 18.48
CA ALA A 334 -14.45 -0.07 19.89
C ALA A 334 -13.27 -0.26 20.84
N GLN A 335 -12.20 -0.91 20.39
CA GLN A 335 -10.97 -1.06 21.18
C GLN A 335 -10.13 0.22 21.22
N VAL A 336 -10.35 1.18 20.32
CA VAL A 336 -9.62 2.44 20.30
C VAL A 336 -10.16 3.35 21.39
N THR A 337 -9.70 3.17 22.60
CA THR A 337 -10.01 4.01 23.79
C THR A 337 -8.73 4.60 24.35
N GLY A 338 -8.83 5.76 25.01
CA GLY A 338 -7.68 6.40 25.64
C GLY A 338 -7.01 5.49 26.68
N GLU A 339 -7.81 4.73 27.42
CA GLU A 339 -7.32 3.75 28.41
C GLU A 339 -6.47 2.65 27.75
N ARG A 340 -6.97 2.00 26.70
CA ARG A 340 -6.25 0.92 26.02
C ARG A 340 -5.00 1.42 25.29
N LEU A 341 -5.11 2.57 24.63
CA LEU A 341 -3.96 3.21 23.98
C LEU A 341 -2.86 3.53 25.00
N ALA A 342 -3.25 4.10 26.15
CA ALA A 342 -2.31 4.38 27.25
C ALA A 342 -1.68 3.10 27.81
N ALA A 343 -2.48 2.05 28.04
CA ALA A 343 -1.98 0.78 28.58
C ALA A 343 -0.95 0.12 27.65
N GLU A 344 -1.21 0.06 26.33
CA GLU A 344 -0.27 -0.49 25.36
C GLU A 344 0.99 0.39 25.20
N ALA A 345 0.84 1.72 25.22
CA ALA A 345 1.98 2.63 25.20
C ALA A 345 2.84 2.50 26.47
N THR A 346 2.23 2.43 27.66
CA THR A 346 2.93 2.19 28.93
C THR A 346 3.72 0.89 28.88
N ARG A 347 3.14 -0.17 28.32
CA ARG A 347 3.85 -1.44 28.14
C ARG A 347 5.12 -1.30 27.30
N LEU A 348 5.11 -0.44 26.29
CA LEU A 348 6.29 -0.17 25.46
C LEU A 348 7.30 0.77 26.12
N LEU A 349 6.83 1.73 26.92
CA LEU A 349 7.67 2.75 27.57
C LEU A 349 8.36 2.19 28.83
N ASP A 350 7.62 1.45 29.65
CA ASP A 350 8.05 1.04 30.99
C ASP A 350 8.57 -0.41 31.02
N ASN A 351 8.43 -1.16 29.90
CA ASN A 351 8.97 -2.52 29.80
C ASN A 351 10.02 -2.61 28.68
N PRO A 352 11.31 -2.47 28.97
CA PRO A 352 12.39 -2.54 27.98
C PRO A 352 12.42 -3.85 27.19
N VAL A 353 11.99 -4.96 27.78
CA VAL A 353 11.92 -6.26 27.09
C VAL A 353 10.87 -6.22 25.98
N ALA A 354 9.70 -5.64 26.27
CA ALA A 354 8.62 -5.50 25.27
C ALA A 354 9.03 -4.59 24.11
N ALA A 355 9.64 -3.44 24.42
CA ALA A 355 10.14 -2.51 23.41
C ALA A 355 11.24 -3.13 22.54
N THR A 356 12.20 -3.81 23.16
CA THR A 356 13.31 -4.48 22.44
C THR A 356 12.79 -5.62 21.56
N ALA A 357 11.86 -6.42 22.05
CA ALA A 357 11.24 -7.48 21.27
C ALA A 357 10.49 -6.93 20.04
N GLN A 358 9.77 -5.79 20.21
CA GLN A 358 9.10 -5.17 19.06
C GLN A 358 10.11 -4.61 18.07
N ARG A 359 11.17 -3.90 18.50
CA ARG A 359 12.24 -3.41 17.60
C ARG A 359 12.92 -4.55 16.85
N ALA A 360 13.22 -5.66 17.50
CA ALA A 360 13.79 -6.84 16.84
C ALA A 360 12.87 -7.39 15.75
N ALA A 361 11.58 -7.49 16.03
CA ALA A 361 10.59 -7.94 15.05
C ALA A 361 10.41 -6.96 13.87
N LEU A 362 10.52 -5.64 14.11
CA LEU A 362 10.50 -4.62 13.07
C LEU A 362 11.77 -4.69 12.18
N LYS A 363 12.92 -5.01 12.76
CA LYS A 363 14.15 -5.27 12.02
C LYS A 363 14.03 -6.51 11.10
N GLU A 364 13.43 -7.60 11.59
CA GLU A 364 13.11 -8.77 10.76
C GLU A 364 12.15 -8.43 9.62
N LEU A 365 11.14 -7.60 9.90
CA LEU A 365 10.20 -7.11 8.90
C LEU A 365 10.93 -6.33 7.80
N ARG A 366 11.86 -5.42 8.16
CA ARG A 366 12.66 -4.65 7.19
C ARG A 366 13.40 -5.59 6.25
N ALA A 367 14.05 -6.62 6.77
CA ALA A 367 14.75 -7.61 5.95
C ALA A 367 13.84 -8.34 4.95
N ARG A 368 12.56 -8.58 5.32
CA ARG A 368 11.58 -9.20 4.41
C ARG A 368 11.13 -8.29 3.27
N LEU A 369 11.22 -6.98 3.42
CA LEU A 369 10.82 -6.01 2.38
C LEU A 369 11.88 -5.87 1.28
N GLY A 370 13.02 -6.53 1.40
CA GLY A 370 14.10 -6.53 0.43
C GLY A 370 15.20 -5.52 0.79
N GLU A 371 16.02 -5.20 -0.20
CA GLU A 371 17.16 -4.31 -0.07
C GLU A 371 16.90 -2.97 -0.77
N PRO A 372 17.57 -1.87 -0.39
CA PRO A 372 17.59 -0.62 -1.16
C PRO A 372 17.94 -0.82 -2.64
N GLY A 373 17.66 0.15 -3.49
CA GLY A 373 17.83 0.06 -4.94
C GLY A 373 16.60 -0.49 -5.66
N VAL A 374 15.42 -0.37 -5.05
CA VAL A 374 14.12 -0.77 -5.61
C VAL A 374 13.84 -0.05 -6.92
N GLY A 375 14.10 1.27 -6.97
CA GLY A 375 13.94 2.07 -8.17
C GLY A 375 14.74 1.54 -9.36
N ARG A 376 16.00 1.16 -9.13
CA ARG A 376 16.86 0.59 -10.17
C ARG A 376 16.38 -0.79 -10.64
N ARG A 377 15.94 -1.66 -9.73
CA ARG A 377 15.37 -2.98 -10.10
C ARG A 377 14.08 -2.79 -10.91
N ALA A 378 13.21 -1.90 -10.47
CA ALA A 378 11.98 -1.58 -11.20
C ALA A 378 12.27 -0.99 -12.58
N ALA A 379 13.17 -0.02 -12.69
CA ALA A 379 13.57 0.59 -13.96
C ALA A 379 14.14 -0.45 -14.94
N ARG A 380 15.00 -1.34 -14.46
CA ARG A 380 15.55 -2.46 -15.26
C ARG A 380 14.43 -3.34 -15.83
N ALA A 381 13.47 -3.73 -15.00
CA ALA A 381 12.36 -4.56 -15.39
C ALA A 381 11.42 -3.85 -16.40
N VAL A 382 11.19 -2.54 -16.23
CA VAL A 382 10.43 -1.70 -17.17
C VAL A 382 11.13 -1.65 -18.51
N LEU A 383 12.42 -1.31 -18.55
CA LEU A 383 13.20 -1.22 -19.81
C LEU A 383 13.33 -2.58 -20.50
N ALA A 384 13.51 -3.66 -19.76
CA ALA A 384 13.52 -5.02 -20.31
C ALA A 384 12.16 -5.38 -20.95
N THR A 385 11.05 -5.01 -20.31
CA THR A 385 9.71 -5.24 -20.85
C THR A 385 9.45 -4.38 -22.11
N ALA A 386 9.92 -3.14 -22.12
CA ALA A 386 9.82 -2.24 -23.26
C ALA A 386 10.61 -2.75 -24.48
N ARG A 387 11.79 -3.37 -24.26
CA ARG A 387 12.62 -3.94 -25.36
C ARG A 387 12.10 -5.28 -25.89
N ALA A 388 11.46 -6.09 -25.03
CA ALA A 388 10.93 -7.39 -25.42
C ALA A 388 9.64 -7.30 -26.26
N ALA A 389 8.97 -6.15 -26.28
CA ALA A 389 7.78 -5.94 -27.11
C ALA A 389 8.20 -5.81 -28.57
N PRO A 390 7.69 -6.67 -29.51
CA PRO A 390 7.97 -6.51 -30.92
C PRO A 390 7.46 -5.14 -31.39
N ALA A 391 8.26 -4.43 -32.16
CA ALA A 391 8.00 -3.07 -32.64
C ALA A 391 6.68 -2.94 -33.45
N THR A 392 6.08 -4.04 -33.88
CA THR A 392 4.79 -4.13 -34.56
C THR A 392 4.18 -5.51 -34.35
N ALA A 393 3.68 -5.83 -33.17
CA ALA A 393 2.80 -6.97 -33.03
C ALA A 393 1.36 -6.50 -33.28
N SER A 394 0.89 -6.64 -34.53
CA SER A 394 -0.54 -6.74 -34.83
C SER A 394 -1.06 -7.96 -34.03
N TRP A 395 -1.61 -7.75 -32.89
CA TRP A 395 -2.37 -8.77 -32.16
C TRP A 395 -3.72 -8.96 -32.88
N SER A 396 -3.66 -9.42 -34.17
CA SER A 396 -4.82 -9.88 -34.90
C SER A 396 -5.33 -11.15 -34.21
N ARG A 397 -6.54 -11.06 -33.67
CA ARG A 397 -7.57 -12.10 -33.48
C ARG A 397 -7.12 -13.57 -33.48
N ALA A 398 -6.17 -13.98 -32.67
CA ALA A 398 -5.85 -15.39 -32.47
C ALA A 398 -6.65 -15.99 -31.32
N GLY A 399 -7.91 -15.56 -31.13
CA GLY A 399 -8.79 -15.99 -30.05
C GLY A 399 -10.19 -16.43 -30.49
N SER A 400 -10.48 -16.52 -31.81
CA SER A 400 -11.80 -16.98 -32.29
C SER A 400 -11.76 -18.06 -33.38
N ALA A 401 -10.60 -18.67 -33.65
CA ALA A 401 -10.47 -19.71 -34.66
C ALA A 401 -10.19 -21.13 -34.13
N ALA A 402 -10.40 -21.35 -32.84
CA ALA A 402 -10.26 -22.69 -32.24
C ALA A 402 -11.60 -23.34 -31.88
N SER A 403 -12.69 -23.02 -32.61
CA SER A 403 -13.98 -23.69 -32.43
C SER A 403 -14.74 -23.94 -33.73
N ALA A 404 -14.03 -24.21 -34.84
CA ALA A 404 -14.69 -24.65 -36.06
C ALA A 404 -13.73 -25.49 -36.90
N SER A 405 -13.45 -26.70 -36.51
CA SER A 405 -13.16 -27.85 -37.38
C SER A 405 -12.69 -29.04 -36.57
N SER A 406 -13.59 -29.74 -35.90
CA SER A 406 -13.50 -31.18 -35.68
C SER A 406 -14.90 -31.77 -35.66
N ARG A 407 -15.50 -31.77 -36.85
CA ARG A 407 -16.51 -32.80 -37.13
C ARG A 407 -15.73 -34.04 -37.52
N CYS A 408 -15.35 -34.86 -36.54
CA CYS A 408 -14.94 -36.21 -36.78
C CYS A 408 -16.16 -37.11 -36.82
N ALA A 409 -16.20 -37.91 -37.86
CA ALA A 409 -17.18 -38.89 -38.19
C ALA A 409 -17.37 -39.92 -37.02
N ALA A 410 -18.60 -40.32 -36.81
CA ALA A 410 -18.96 -41.42 -35.91
C ALA A 410 -18.60 -42.75 -36.55
N PRO A 411 -18.04 -43.73 -35.82
CA PRO A 411 -18.03 -45.13 -36.23
C PRO A 411 -19.32 -45.83 -35.77
N PRO A 412 -19.68 -46.99 -36.41
CA PRO A 412 -21.01 -47.62 -36.30
C PRO A 412 -21.23 -48.34 -34.97
N ARG A 413 -22.52 -48.46 -34.63
CA ARG A 413 -23.02 -49.22 -33.49
C ARG A 413 -22.93 -50.73 -33.71
N GLU A 414 -22.34 -51.45 -32.77
CA GLU A 414 -22.67 -52.86 -32.51
C GLU A 414 -22.82 -53.10 -31.02
N GLY A 415 -23.86 -53.56 -30.60
CA GLY A 415 -24.48 -54.71 -29.98
C GLY A 415 -24.17 -54.92 -28.49
N ALA A 416 -25.26 -54.79 -27.71
CA ALA A 416 -25.70 -55.64 -26.62
C ALA A 416 -24.78 -55.93 -25.42
N ALA A 417 -25.22 -55.53 -24.24
CA ALA A 417 -25.62 -56.37 -23.10
C ALA A 417 -25.40 -55.62 -21.75
N ARG A 418 -26.49 -55.45 -20.99
CA ARG A 418 -26.43 -55.25 -19.54
C ARG A 418 -26.21 -56.59 -18.85
N PRO A 419 -25.64 -56.65 -17.64
CA PRO A 419 -26.42 -56.40 -16.45
C PRO A 419 -25.71 -55.71 -15.27
N CYS A 420 -26.55 -55.26 -14.35
CA CYS A 420 -26.42 -54.87 -12.95
C CYS A 420 -25.31 -55.57 -12.12
N VAL A 421 -24.74 -54.87 -11.14
CA VAL A 421 -24.84 -55.15 -9.68
C VAL A 421 -23.75 -54.41 -8.87
N SER A 422 -24.21 -53.72 -7.81
CA SER A 422 -23.63 -53.44 -6.47
C SER A 422 -22.38 -52.57 -6.25
N SER A 423 -22.62 -51.42 -5.63
CA SER A 423 -22.19 -50.99 -4.27
C SER A 423 -20.75 -51.23 -3.81
N ARG A 424 -20.21 -50.21 -3.33
CA ARG A 424 -19.24 -49.89 -2.24
C ARG A 424 -18.11 -49.01 -2.73
N GLY A 425 -18.08 -47.72 -2.38
CA GLY A 425 -17.42 -47.24 -1.18
C GLY A 425 -15.92 -47.08 -1.41
N CYS A 426 -15.49 -45.85 -1.75
CA CYS A 426 -14.13 -45.37 -1.42
C CYS A 426 -14.13 -43.85 -1.15
N SER A 427 -13.85 -43.56 0.07
CA SER A 427 -13.63 -42.25 0.65
C SER A 427 -12.40 -41.57 0.06
N GLY A 428 -12.58 -40.47 -0.63
CA GLY A 428 -11.51 -39.56 -1.03
C GLY A 428 -11.51 -38.32 -0.15
N ARG A 429 -10.47 -38.12 0.64
CA ARG A 429 -10.28 -37.01 1.60
C ARG A 429 -10.15 -35.69 0.87
N GLY A 430 -11.18 -34.88 0.91
CA GLY A 430 -11.12 -33.47 0.57
C GLY A 430 -10.57 -32.67 1.77
N ALA A 431 -9.49 -31.96 1.53
CA ALA A 431 -8.86 -31.10 2.50
C ALA A 431 -9.83 -29.98 2.95
N ARG A 432 -10.22 -30.04 4.21
CA ARG A 432 -10.92 -28.95 4.89
C ARG A 432 -9.86 -28.00 5.45
N TRP A 433 -9.85 -26.79 4.99
CA TRP A 433 -9.14 -25.67 5.59
C TRP A 433 -10.16 -24.66 6.12
N TRP A 434 -10.04 -24.37 7.45
CA TRP A 434 -10.57 -23.26 8.22
C TRP A 434 -12.04 -23.29 8.67
N SER A 435 -12.26 -23.87 9.84
CA SER A 435 -13.35 -23.49 10.74
C SER A 435 -12.75 -22.75 11.95
N PHE A 436 -13.14 -21.49 12.15
CA PHE A 436 -12.84 -20.73 13.36
C PHE A 436 -13.71 -21.27 14.51
N ARG A 437 -13.05 -21.79 15.56
CA ARG A 437 -13.64 -21.88 16.90
C ARG A 437 -12.86 -20.96 17.82
N THR A 438 -13.57 -20.01 18.43
CA THR A 438 -13.12 -19.21 19.56
C THR A 438 -12.96 -20.10 20.77
N ALA A 439 -11.74 -20.19 21.33
CA ALA A 439 -11.51 -20.79 22.63
C ALA A 439 -11.72 -19.72 23.73
N PRO A 440 -12.41 -20.05 24.85
CA PRO A 440 -12.54 -19.14 25.98
C PRO A 440 -11.23 -19.04 26.78
N PRO A 441 -11.01 -17.95 27.54
CA PRO A 441 -9.78 -17.76 28.30
C PRO A 441 -9.69 -18.75 29.47
N ALA A 442 -8.49 -19.31 29.66
CA ALA A 442 -8.16 -20.21 30.76
C ALA A 442 -8.27 -19.46 32.09
N ARG A 443 -9.07 -20.01 33.03
CA ARG A 443 -9.13 -19.57 34.44
C ARG A 443 -7.83 -19.99 35.15
N VAL A 444 -7.09 -19.00 35.62
CA VAL A 444 -5.98 -19.21 36.54
C VAL A 444 -6.60 -19.55 37.91
N ARG A 445 -6.37 -20.79 38.37
CA ARG A 445 -6.68 -21.21 39.76
C ARG A 445 -5.59 -20.68 40.69
N SER A 446 -5.96 -19.81 41.61
CA SER A 446 -5.14 -19.46 42.77
C SER A 446 -5.09 -20.64 43.73
N SER A 447 -3.93 -21.26 43.92
CA SER A 447 -3.68 -22.13 45.04
C SER A 447 -3.16 -21.30 46.22
N ARG A 448 -4.02 -21.06 47.22
CA ARG A 448 -3.55 -20.75 48.57
C ARG A 448 -3.05 -22.06 49.22
N ARG A 449 -1.85 -22.07 49.73
CA ARG A 449 -1.44 -22.91 50.86
C ARG A 449 -0.51 -22.10 51.75
N ALA A 450 -0.97 -22.10 53.01
CA ALA A 450 -0.29 -21.96 54.31
C ALA A 450 0.96 -21.06 54.42
#